data_ca8c8eff7044a4baaf7fcec904de471c
#
_entry.id   ca8c8eff7044a4baaf7fcec904de471c
#
_cell.length_a   1.000
_cell.length_b   1.000
_cell.length_c   1.000
_cell.angle_alpha   90.00
_cell.angle_beta   90.00
_cell.angle_gamma   90.00
#
_symmetry.space_group_name_H-M   'P 1'
#
loop_
_entity.id
_entity.type
_entity.pdbx_description
1 polymer ?
#
loop_
_entity_poly.entity_id
_entity_poly.type
_entity_poly.pdbx_seq_one_letter_code
_entity_poly.pdbx_strand_id
1 'polypeptide(L)'
;MLSITKSRNKDKNQVMVIFKGVKYGAFAGFIATWSLSSVIIVTELLLGLPIGAFYSIMGISLGIDDVTAATSTAFGLHLLIGTIIGAAFGVIGIRWK
;
A
#
# COMPACT_ATOMS: atom_id res chain seq x y z
N MET A 1 -38.62 -19.03 1.32
CA MET A 1 -37.62 -19.21 2.39
C MET A 1 -36.27 -19.71 1.89
N LEU A 2 -36.24 -20.78 1.10
CA LEU A 2 -34.99 -21.32 0.57
C LEU A 2 -34.25 -20.35 -0.33
N SER A 3 -34.95 -19.53 -1.12
CA SER A 3 -34.33 -18.53 -1.99
C SER A 3 -33.67 -17.39 -1.19
N ILE A 4 -34.25 -16.99 -0.07
CA ILE A 4 -33.68 -15.95 0.78
C ILE A 4 -32.41 -16.44 1.47
N THR A 5 -32.40 -17.68 1.96
CA THR A 5 -31.23 -18.29 2.59
C THR A 5 -30.10 -18.45 1.58
N LYS A 6 -30.41 -18.88 0.34
CA LYS A 6 -29.45 -19.03 -0.73
C LYS A 6 -28.82 -17.69 -1.12
N SER A 7 -29.63 -16.64 -1.17
CA SER A 7 -29.18 -15.28 -1.46
C SER A 7 -28.25 -14.77 -0.36
N ARG A 8 -28.56 -15.00 0.91
CA ARG A 8 -27.71 -14.62 2.05
C ARG A 8 -26.36 -15.30 2.00
N ASN A 9 -26.32 -16.59 1.68
CA ASN A 9 -25.09 -17.36 1.59
C ASN A 9 -24.22 -16.84 0.45
N LYS A 10 -24.84 -16.50 -0.68
CA LYS A 10 -24.13 -15.91 -1.81
C LYS A 10 -23.50 -14.57 -1.46
N ASP A 11 -24.25 -13.71 -0.74
CA ASP A 11 -23.75 -12.41 -0.31
C ASP A 11 -22.59 -12.54 0.68
N LYS A 12 -22.68 -13.47 1.63
CA LYS A 12 -21.60 -13.76 2.57
C LYS A 12 -20.35 -14.24 1.84
N ASN A 13 -20.51 -15.11 0.84
CA ASN A 13 -19.39 -15.63 0.05
C ASN A 13 -18.72 -14.49 -0.74
N GLN A 14 -19.49 -13.58 -1.32
CA GLN A 14 -18.96 -12.42 -2.03
C GLN A 14 -18.18 -11.50 -1.10
N VAL A 15 -18.69 -11.23 0.09
CA VAL A 15 -18.01 -10.40 1.10
C VAL A 15 -16.71 -11.06 1.52
N MET A 16 -16.70 -12.38 1.75
CA MET A 16 -15.49 -13.10 2.11
C MET A 16 -14.43 -13.05 1.01
N VAL A 17 -14.84 -13.19 -0.25
CA VAL A 17 -13.94 -13.14 -1.39
C VAL A 17 -13.33 -11.73 -1.53
N ILE A 18 -14.15 -10.68 -1.39
CA ILE A 18 -13.68 -9.29 -1.44
C ILE A 18 -12.70 -9.03 -0.29
N PHE A 19 -13.03 -9.50 0.92
CA PHE A 19 -12.17 -9.34 2.09
C PHE A 19 -10.82 -10.01 1.90
N LYS A 20 -10.79 -11.23 1.33
CA LYS A 20 -9.55 -11.92 0.99
C LYS A 20 -8.74 -11.14 -0.03
N GLY A 21 -9.40 -10.58 -1.04
CA GLY A 21 -8.76 -9.76 -2.05
C GLY A 21 -8.11 -8.53 -1.46
N VAL A 22 -8.80 -7.84 -0.56
CA VAL A 22 -8.26 -6.67 0.15
C VAL A 22 -7.05 -7.09 0.99
N LYS A 23 -7.15 -8.18 1.72
CA LYS A 23 -6.08 -8.66 2.61
C LYS A 23 -4.83 -9.03 1.81
N TYR A 24 -4.97 -9.85 0.77
CA TYR A 24 -3.83 -10.27 -0.05
C TYR A 24 -3.26 -9.12 -0.86
N GLY A 25 -4.13 -8.26 -1.40
CA GLY A 25 -3.70 -7.09 -2.16
C GLY A 25 -2.95 -6.09 -1.29
N ALA A 26 -3.44 -5.84 -0.08
CA ALA A 26 -2.78 -4.95 0.88
C ALA A 26 -1.40 -5.50 1.26
N PHE A 27 -1.31 -6.79 1.53
CA PHE A 27 -0.05 -7.45 1.88
C PHE A 27 0.94 -7.36 0.73
N ALA A 28 0.49 -7.67 -0.49
CA ALA A 28 1.33 -7.58 -1.69
C ALA A 28 1.79 -6.14 -1.94
N GLY A 29 0.90 -5.18 -1.77
CA GLY A 29 1.23 -3.75 -1.91
C GLY A 29 2.25 -3.29 -0.88
N PHE A 30 2.12 -3.76 0.35
CA PHE A 30 3.08 -3.47 1.42
C PHE A 30 4.47 -4.01 1.07
N ILE A 31 4.55 -5.27 0.63
CA ILE A 31 5.82 -5.89 0.23
C ILE A 31 6.41 -5.17 -0.98
N ALA A 32 5.59 -4.85 -1.99
CA ALA A 32 6.04 -4.13 -3.17
C ALA A 32 6.61 -2.76 -2.80
N THR A 33 5.96 -2.05 -1.88
CA THR A 33 6.41 -0.74 -1.39
C THR A 33 7.74 -0.86 -0.66
N TRP A 34 7.92 -1.88 0.15
CA TRP A 34 9.20 -2.15 0.80
C TRP A 34 10.31 -2.43 -0.21
N SER A 35 9.99 -3.20 -1.26
CA SER A 35 10.96 -3.50 -2.33
C SER A 35 11.36 -2.23 -3.07
N LEU A 36 10.40 -1.37 -3.40
CA LEU A 36 10.68 -0.07 -4.02
C LEU A 36 11.52 0.82 -3.11
N SER A 37 11.23 0.83 -1.81
CA SER A 37 12.01 1.60 -0.84
C SER A 37 13.46 1.12 -0.80
N SER A 38 13.67 -0.19 -0.87
CA SER A 38 15.03 -0.76 -0.92
C SER A 38 15.77 -0.29 -2.17
N VAL A 39 15.12 -0.28 -3.33
CA VAL A 39 15.70 0.22 -4.57
C VAL A 39 16.08 1.70 -4.45
N ILE A 40 15.19 2.50 -3.85
CA ILE A 40 15.44 3.93 -3.63
C ILE A 40 16.67 4.12 -2.73
N ILE A 41 16.77 3.37 -1.65
CA ILE A 41 17.90 3.46 -0.71
C ILE A 41 19.20 3.08 -1.41
N VAL A 42 19.22 2.00 -2.19
CA VAL A 42 20.39 1.59 -2.96
C VAL A 42 20.79 2.67 -3.95
N THR A 43 19.82 3.27 -4.64
CA THR A 43 20.07 4.37 -5.58
C THR A 43 20.70 5.57 -4.86
N GLU A 44 20.18 5.94 -3.68
CA GLU A 44 20.75 7.02 -2.87
C GLU A 44 22.21 6.74 -2.51
N LEU A 45 22.50 5.52 -2.09
CA LEU A 45 23.86 5.11 -1.74
C LEU A 45 24.80 5.19 -2.94
N LEU A 46 24.36 4.75 -4.12
CA LEU A 46 25.14 4.79 -5.35
C LEU A 46 25.41 6.22 -5.81
N LEU A 47 24.48 7.13 -5.59
CA LEU A 47 24.62 8.55 -5.95
C LEU A 47 25.35 9.37 -4.88
N GLY A 48 25.71 8.76 -3.75
CA GLY A 48 26.38 9.47 -2.67
C GLY A 48 25.46 10.37 -1.86
N LEU A 49 24.15 10.16 -1.94
CA LEU A 49 23.16 10.92 -1.20
C LEU A 49 22.96 10.34 0.20
N PRO A 50 22.52 11.15 1.19
CA PRO A 50 22.16 10.63 2.49
C PRO A 50 20.98 9.67 2.38
N ILE A 51 20.95 8.63 3.22
CA ILE A 51 19.85 7.68 3.26
C ILE A 51 18.57 8.43 3.66
N GLY A 52 17.50 8.25 2.87
CA GLY A 52 16.23 8.91 3.10
C GLY A 52 16.10 10.26 2.43
N ALA A 53 17.05 10.68 1.59
CA ALA A 53 17.04 11.98 0.93
C ALA A 53 15.77 12.21 0.12
N PHE A 54 15.31 11.21 -0.64
CA PHE A 54 14.09 11.31 -1.44
C PHE A 54 12.86 11.52 -0.56
N TYR A 55 12.78 10.82 0.56
CA TYR A 55 11.67 10.98 1.51
C TYR A 55 11.73 12.31 2.23
N SER A 56 12.93 12.81 2.53
CA SER A 56 13.10 14.14 3.14
C SER A 56 12.58 15.23 2.21
N ILE A 57 12.94 15.17 0.93
CA ILE A 57 12.48 16.13 -0.08
C ILE A 57 10.96 16.10 -0.18
N MET A 58 10.37 14.90 -0.23
CA MET A 58 8.93 14.73 -0.29
C MET A 58 8.23 15.32 0.93
N GLY A 59 8.74 15.04 2.13
CA GLY A 59 8.20 15.56 3.38
C GLY A 59 8.30 17.08 3.49
N ILE A 60 9.43 17.65 3.07
CA ILE A 60 9.62 19.10 3.03
C ILE A 60 8.64 19.75 2.06
N SER A 61 8.39 19.11 0.92
CA SER A 61 7.40 19.58 -0.06
C SER A 61 5.99 19.62 0.53
N LEU A 62 5.70 18.78 1.53
CA LEU A 62 4.41 18.78 2.24
C LEU A 62 4.34 19.83 3.34
N GLY A 63 5.42 20.59 3.57
CA GLY A 63 5.45 21.67 4.58
C GLY A 63 6.03 21.27 5.92
N ILE A 64 6.72 20.13 6.01
CA ILE A 64 7.35 19.67 7.24
C ILE A 64 8.77 20.21 7.30
N ASP A 65 9.07 21.06 8.29
CA ASP A 65 10.37 21.75 8.39
C ASP A 65 11.48 20.85 8.93
N ASP A 66 11.15 19.94 9.85
CA ASP A 66 12.14 19.04 10.44
C ASP A 66 12.45 17.88 9.49
N VAL A 67 13.72 17.70 9.14
CA VAL A 67 14.18 16.68 8.21
C VAL A 67 13.82 15.27 8.69
N THR A 68 14.02 14.98 9.98
CA THR A 68 13.70 13.67 10.54
C THR A 68 12.20 13.39 10.48
N ALA A 69 11.38 14.36 10.86
CA ALA A 69 9.92 14.24 10.81
C ALA A 69 9.45 14.15 9.36
N ALA A 70 10.04 14.92 8.44
CA ALA A 70 9.71 14.89 7.02
C ALA A 70 10.00 13.52 6.42
N THR A 71 11.16 12.93 6.71
CA THR A 71 11.56 11.62 6.22
C THR A 71 10.61 10.54 6.74
N SER A 72 10.34 10.53 8.06
CA SER A 72 9.48 9.54 8.69
C SER A 72 8.05 9.63 8.19
N THR A 73 7.51 10.85 8.07
CA THR A 73 6.14 11.07 7.59
C THR A 73 6.00 10.64 6.13
N ALA A 74 6.94 11.03 5.27
CA ALA A 74 6.91 10.66 3.85
C ALA A 74 7.01 9.15 3.66
N PHE A 75 7.88 8.48 4.44
CA PHE A 75 8.02 7.02 4.39
C PHE A 75 6.72 6.34 4.84
N GLY A 76 6.13 6.80 5.95
CA GLY A 76 4.86 6.27 6.43
C GLY A 76 3.72 6.46 5.44
N LEU A 77 3.60 7.65 4.84
CA LEU A 77 2.61 7.91 3.80
C LEU A 77 2.83 7.04 2.57
N HIS A 78 4.07 6.83 2.17
CA HIS A 78 4.41 5.98 1.03
C HIS A 78 3.95 4.55 1.26
N LEU A 79 4.20 3.99 2.45
CA LEU A 79 3.75 2.64 2.82
C LEU A 79 2.23 2.56 2.85
N LEU A 80 1.57 3.57 3.42
CA LEU A 80 0.11 3.60 3.53
C LEU A 80 -0.54 3.65 2.14
N ILE A 81 -0.07 4.54 1.28
CA ILE A 81 -0.60 4.69 -0.08
C ILE A 81 -0.38 3.41 -0.88
N GLY A 82 0.81 2.80 -0.78
CA GLY A 82 1.13 1.54 -1.46
C GLY A 82 0.22 0.41 -1.00
N THR A 83 -0.06 0.33 0.30
CA THR A 83 -0.95 -0.67 0.87
C THR A 83 -2.38 -0.49 0.37
N ILE A 84 -2.88 0.75 0.34
CA ILE A 84 -4.23 1.07 -0.14
C ILE A 84 -4.36 0.74 -1.63
N ILE A 85 -3.38 1.11 -2.44
CA ILE A 85 -3.37 0.81 -3.88
C ILE A 85 -3.35 -0.70 -4.10
N GLY A 86 -2.53 -1.42 -3.34
CA GLY A 86 -2.47 -2.88 -3.40
C GLY A 86 -3.81 -3.52 -3.06
N ALA A 87 -4.48 -3.03 -2.03
CA ALA A 87 -5.80 -3.51 -1.64
C ALA A 87 -6.82 -3.29 -2.76
N ALA A 88 -6.80 -2.11 -3.39
CA ALA A 88 -7.69 -1.80 -4.52
C ALA A 88 -7.44 -2.74 -5.70
N PHE A 89 -6.19 -2.98 -6.05
CA PHE A 89 -5.84 -3.92 -7.12
C PHE A 89 -6.26 -5.35 -6.78
N GLY A 90 -6.16 -5.74 -5.51
CA GLY A 90 -6.63 -7.05 -5.06
C GLY A 90 -8.11 -7.26 -5.30
N VAL A 91 -8.93 -6.25 -5.00
CA VAL A 91 -10.39 -6.28 -5.23
C VAL A 91 -10.69 -6.32 -6.73
N ILE A 92 -10.03 -5.47 -7.51
CA ILE A 92 -10.22 -5.41 -8.97
C ILE A 92 -9.83 -6.75 -9.61
N GLY A 93 -8.71 -7.34 -9.20
CA GLY A 93 -8.24 -8.62 -9.72
C GLY A 93 -9.23 -9.75 -9.51
N ILE A 94 -9.91 -9.76 -8.37
CA ILE A 94 -10.92 -10.78 -8.08
C ILE A 94 -12.16 -10.59 -8.97
N ARG A 95 -12.58 -9.33 -9.17
CA ARG A 95 -13.77 -9.04 -9.99
C ARG A 95 -13.58 -9.37 -11.46
N TRP A 96 -12.34 -9.29 -11.96
CA TRP A 96 -12.05 -9.51 -13.38
C TRP A 96 -11.76 -10.97 -13.72
N LYS A 97 -11.71 -11.84 -12.74
CA LYS A 97 -11.61 -13.28 -12.94
C LYS A 97 -12.99 -13.91 -12.94
#